data_fec3274f86749305d2818af837ee9001
#
_entry.id   fec3274f86749305d2818af837ee9001
#
_cell.length_a   1.000
_cell.length_b   1.000
_cell.length_c   1.000
_cell.angle_alpha   90.00
_cell.angle_beta   90.00
_cell.angle_gamma   90.00
#
_symmetry.space_group_name_H-M   'P 1'
#
loop_
_entity.id
_entity.type
_entity.pdbx_description
1 polymer ?
#
loop_
_entity_poly.entity_id
_entity_poly.type
_entity_poly.pdbx_seq_one_letter_code
_entity_poly.pdbx_strand_id
1 'polypeptide(L)'
;MLRSAAITQGIQRSPNRAMLRAVGFGDGDFNKPIIGIANGYSTITPCNLGLNELAQRAETALQTADAMPQMFGTITVSDGISMGTEGMKYSLVSREVIADSIETACNAQSMDGLLAIGGCDKNMPGAMLAMARMNIPSIFVYGGTIKPGKLGACDLTVVSAFEAVGQYSGGRIDEQELTAIEKNACPGAGSCGGMFTANTMSAAFEVLGLSLPYSSTMAAEDPEKAESAARSAEVLVDALKANILPSDLLTREAFENAISVIMAVGGSTNSVLHLLAVARTAGVPLSIDDFETIRQRVPVICDLKPSGRYVTVDLHQAGGIPQVMKLLLDAGLLHGDCRTIEGKTLAELLASVPSEPPSGQDVIRPLSNPLYPKGHLAILKGNLAEEGAVAKISGVKNPVITGPARVFESEESCLAAILDKQINPGDVVVVRNEGPVGGPGMREMLSPTAAIVGQGMLDSVALITDGRFSGGSFGLVVGHVAPEAAVGGTIGLVEEGDSITVDAIKLLIQLNVPDAEIARRRSAWVKPEPRYRTGVLGKYARLVGSSSRGAVTDEI
;
A
#
# COMPACT_ATOMS: atom_id res chain seq x y z
N MET A 1 9.16 -31.18 -12.66
CA MET A 1 9.29 -32.03 -11.44
C MET A 1 8.88 -31.12 -10.27
N LEU A 2 8.02 -31.62 -9.38
CA LEU A 2 7.58 -30.85 -8.20
C LEU A 2 8.76 -30.56 -7.26
N ARG A 3 8.81 -29.41 -6.64
CA ARG A 3 9.82 -29.05 -5.62
C ARG A 3 9.67 -29.95 -4.39
N SER A 4 8.42 -30.27 -4.04
CA SER A 4 8.07 -31.15 -2.92
C SER A 4 8.62 -32.58 -3.07
N ALA A 5 9.03 -32.99 -4.26
CA ALA A 5 9.73 -34.27 -4.45
C ALA A 5 10.99 -34.37 -3.57
N ALA A 6 11.63 -33.23 -3.23
CA ALA A 6 12.78 -33.20 -2.33
C ALA A 6 12.47 -33.73 -0.91
N ILE A 7 11.22 -33.70 -0.48
CA ILE A 7 10.77 -34.17 0.85
C ILE A 7 9.83 -35.36 0.78
N THR A 8 9.26 -35.69 -0.40
CA THR A 8 8.28 -36.78 -0.55
C THR A 8 8.84 -38.03 -1.21
N GLN A 9 9.88 -37.88 -2.07
CA GLN A 9 10.33 -38.99 -2.92
C GLN A 9 11.63 -39.66 -2.42
N GLY A 10 11.74 -40.98 -2.67
CA GLY A 10 12.90 -41.75 -2.30
C GLY A 10 12.83 -42.38 -0.89
N ILE A 11 13.64 -43.42 -0.65
CA ILE A 11 13.62 -44.16 0.62
C ILE A 11 14.14 -43.31 1.79
N GLN A 12 15.09 -42.40 1.52
CA GLN A 12 15.67 -41.49 2.52
C GLN A 12 14.66 -40.52 3.07
N ARG A 13 13.53 -40.33 2.38
CA ARG A 13 12.43 -39.41 2.78
C ARG A 13 11.34 -40.09 3.61
N SER A 14 11.57 -41.33 4.04
CA SER A 14 10.65 -42.04 4.93
C SER A 14 10.34 -41.23 6.24
N PRO A 15 11.34 -40.63 6.92
CA PRO A 15 11.05 -39.79 8.10
C PRO A 15 10.21 -38.56 7.75
N ASN A 16 10.49 -37.91 6.62
CA ASN A 16 9.70 -36.73 6.16
C ASN A 16 8.24 -37.14 5.91
N ARG A 17 8.01 -38.27 5.18
CA ARG A 17 6.66 -38.78 4.95
C ARG A 17 5.95 -39.19 6.24
N ALA A 18 6.68 -39.74 7.23
CA ALA A 18 6.08 -40.05 8.53
C ALA A 18 5.50 -38.81 9.20
N MET A 19 6.20 -37.66 9.16
CA MET A 19 5.70 -36.39 9.66
C MET A 19 4.51 -35.89 8.84
N LEU A 20 4.58 -35.98 7.50
CA LEU A 20 3.49 -35.56 6.62
C LEU A 20 2.22 -36.42 6.85
N ARG A 21 2.36 -37.72 7.13
CA ARG A 21 1.22 -38.57 7.51
C ARG A 21 0.54 -38.11 8.78
N ALA A 22 1.29 -37.62 9.76
CA ALA A 22 0.74 -37.10 11.02
C ALA A 22 -0.12 -35.85 10.81
N VAL A 23 0.07 -35.12 9.70
CA VAL A 23 -0.73 -33.96 9.30
C VAL A 23 -1.70 -34.27 8.16
N GLY A 24 -2.03 -35.56 7.93
CA GLY A 24 -3.14 -35.99 7.09
C GLY A 24 -2.79 -36.53 5.70
N PHE A 25 -1.49 -36.66 5.31
CA PHE A 25 -1.12 -37.21 4.02
C PHE A 25 -1.35 -38.74 3.98
N GLY A 26 -2.07 -39.22 2.97
CA GLY A 26 -2.22 -40.61 2.62
C GLY A 26 -1.16 -41.10 1.59
N ASP A 27 -1.21 -42.35 1.19
CA ASP A 27 -0.23 -42.95 0.25
C ASP A 27 -0.24 -42.26 -1.13
N GLY A 28 -1.41 -41.85 -1.61
CA GLY A 28 -1.57 -41.20 -2.92
C GLY A 28 -1.11 -39.75 -2.95
N ASP A 29 -0.98 -39.09 -1.79
CA ASP A 29 -0.78 -37.65 -1.71
C ASP A 29 0.67 -37.20 -1.92
N PHE A 30 1.62 -38.12 -1.77
CA PHE A 30 3.06 -37.83 -1.96
C PHE A 30 3.46 -37.50 -3.40
N ASN A 31 2.55 -37.71 -4.37
CA ASN A 31 2.75 -37.35 -5.78
C ASN A 31 2.00 -36.08 -6.18
N LYS A 32 1.18 -35.53 -5.29
CA LYS A 32 0.44 -34.29 -5.51
C LYS A 32 1.29 -33.05 -5.19
N PRO A 33 1.03 -31.91 -5.82
CA PRO A 33 1.70 -30.65 -5.46
C PRO A 33 1.32 -30.22 -4.05
N ILE A 34 2.30 -29.76 -3.29
CA ILE A 34 2.08 -29.16 -1.95
C ILE A 34 1.97 -27.66 -2.11
N ILE A 35 0.81 -27.11 -1.76
CA ILE A 35 0.51 -25.67 -1.87
C ILE A 35 0.47 -25.04 -0.48
N GLY A 36 1.33 -24.05 -0.28
CA GLY A 36 1.29 -23.23 0.93
C GLY A 36 0.11 -22.27 0.92
N ILE A 37 -0.67 -22.25 2.00
CA ILE A 37 -1.67 -21.21 2.26
C ILE A 37 -1.11 -20.29 3.34
N ALA A 38 -0.54 -19.15 2.95
CA ALA A 38 -0.08 -18.13 3.88
C ALA A 38 -1.28 -17.29 4.36
N ASN A 39 -1.77 -17.58 5.56
CA ASN A 39 -2.97 -16.97 6.12
C ASN A 39 -2.62 -15.82 7.06
N GLY A 40 -2.99 -14.59 6.67
CA GLY A 40 -2.85 -13.39 7.49
C GLY A 40 -3.96 -13.19 8.52
N TYR A 41 -4.78 -14.20 8.80
CA TYR A 41 -5.89 -14.11 9.76
C TYR A 41 -5.45 -13.55 11.11
N SER A 42 -6.26 -12.65 11.65
CA SER A 42 -6.05 -12.08 12.98
C SER A 42 -7.34 -11.44 13.50
N THR A 43 -7.54 -11.50 14.82
CA THR A 43 -8.58 -10.74 15.54
C THR A 43 -8.10 -9.34 15.95
N ILE A 44 -6.87 -8.95 15.61
CA ILE A 44 -6.29 -7.64 15.96
C ILE A 44 -6.97 -6.51 15.18
N THR A 45 -7.41 -6.77 13.93
CA THR A 45 -7.93 -5.75 13.04
C THR A 45 -9.14 -6.26 12.24
N PRO A 46 -10.15 -5.41 11.97
CA PRO A 46 -11.26 -5.79 11.09
C PRO A 46 -10.80 -6.21 9.68
N CYS A 47 -9.67 -5.67 9.20
CA CYS A 47 -9.11 -6.00 7.89
C CYS A 47 -8.86 -7.50 7.69
N ASN A 48 -8.52 -8.22 8.76
CA ASN A 48 -8.10 -9.62 8.70
C ASN A 48 -9.06 -10.59 9.41
N LEU A 49 -10.16 -10.08 9.96
CA LEU A 49 -11.08 -10.88 10.80
C LEU A 49 -11.73 -12.04 10.02
N GLY A 50 -12.11 -11.83 8.76
CA GLY A 50 -12.79 -12.83 7.91
C GLY A 50 -11.85 -13.79 7.17
N LEU A 51 -10.53 -13.62 7.24
CA LEU A 51 -9.59 -14.34 6.36
C LEU A 51 -9.55 -15.85 6.60
N ASN A 52 -9.88 -16.32 7.80
CA ASN A 52 -9.86 -17.75 8.08
C ASN A 52 -10.92 -18.52 7.29
N GLU A 53 -12.09 -17.94 7.07
CA GLU A 53 -13.12 -18.52 6.22
C GLU A 53 -12.66 -18.62 4.76
N LEU A 54 -12.02 -17.57 4.22
CA LEU A 54 -11.47 -17.57 2.87
C LEU A 54 -10.37 -18.65 2.72
N ALA A 55 -9.53 -18.80 3.75
CA ALA A 55 -8.47 -19.83 3.77
C ALA A 55 -9.06 -21.24 3.73
N GLN A 56 -10.13 -21.51 4.49
CA GLN A 56 -10.82 -22.80 4.48
C GLN A 56 -11.49 -23.08 3.13
N ARG A 57 -12.07 -22.07 2.47
CA ARG A 57 -12.63 -22.19 1.12
C ARG A 57 -11.54 -22.55 0.10
N ALA A 58 -10.40 -21.85 0.16
CA ALA A 58 -9.26 -22.13 -0.70
C ALA A 58 -8.69 -23.54 -0.44
N GLU A 59 -8.55 -23.95 0.83
CA GLU A 59 -8.10 -25.28 1.23
C GLU A 59 -8.96 -26.39 0.60
N THR A 60 -10.29 -26.28 0.73
CA THR A 60 -11.23 -27.23 0.15
C THR A 60 -11.12 -27.28 -1.37
N ALA A 61 -10.97 -26.13 -2.03
CA ALA A 61 -10.83 -26.07 -3.48
C ALA A 61 -9.51 -26.68 -3.95
N LEU A 62 -8.39 -26.48 -3.24
CA LEU A 62 -7.10 -27.10 -3.55
C LEU A 62 -7.17 -28.63 -3.43
N GLN A 63 -7.82 -29.16 -2.39
CA GLN A 63 -8.02 -30.61 -2.23
C GLN A 63 -8.85 -31.18 -3.39
N THR A 64 -9.90 -30.48 -3.79
CA THR A 64 -10.76 -30.86 -4.93
C THR A 64 -9.98 -30.84 -6.26
N ALA A 65 -9.03 -29.91 -6.40
CA ALA A 65 -8.15 -29.78 -7.57
C ALA A 65 -6.92 -30.72 -7.54
N ASP A 66 -6.92 -31.72 -6.66
CA ASP A 66 -5.87 -32.75 -6.50
C ASP A 66 -4.51 -32.17 -6.05
N ALA A 67 -4.53 -31.15 -5.19
CA ALA A 67 -3.36 -30.60 -4.52
C ALA A 67 -3.43 -30.84 -2.99
N MET A 68 -2.27 -30.77 -2.32
CA MET A 68 -2.18 -30.89 -0.86
C MET A 68 -1.95 -29.50 -0.25
N PRO A 69 -2.98 -28.87 0.34
CA PRO A 69 -2.84 -27.60 1.02
C PRO A 69 -2.10 -27.77 2.34
N GLN A 70 -1.22 -26.82 2.64
CA GLN A 70 -0.53 -26.70 3.92
C GLN A 70 -0.68 -25.26 4.41
N MET A 71 -1.61 -25.05 5.37
CA MET A 71 -1.88 -23.73 5.92
C MET A 71 -0.88 -23.37 7.02
N PHE A 72 -0.38 -22.15 6.97
CA PHE A 72 0.44 -21.55 8.02
C PHE A 72 0.09 -20.08 8.22
N GLY A 73 0.36 -19.54 9.43
CA GLY A 73 0.09 -18.15 9.77
C GLY A 73 1.22 -17.22 9.37
N THR A 74 0.86 -16.00 8.96
CA THR A 74 1.77 -14.87 8.90
C THR A 74 1.20 -13.71 9.71
N ILE A 75 2.04 -12.73 10.08
CA ILE A 75 1.60 -11.63 10.96
C ILE A 75 0.78 -10.59 10.20
N THR A 76 0.04 -9.79 10.97
CA THR A 76 -0.54 -8.53 10.53
C THR A 76 -0.33 -7.45 11.59
N VAL A 77 -0.21 -6.20 11.14
CA VAL A 77 -0.27 -4.99 11.97
C VAL A 77 -1.44 -4.16 11.47
N SER A 78 -2.26 -3.64 12.37
CA SER A 78 -3.35 -2.74 12.02
C SER A 78 -2.84 -1.30 11.93
N ASP A 79 -2.72 -0.78 10.72
CA ASP A 79 -2.32 0.61 10.52
C ASP A 79 -3.32 1.58 11.19
N GLY A 80 -4.63 1.33 11.05
CA GLY A 80 -5.65 2.17 11.66
C GLY A 80 -5.63 2.22 13.19
N ILE A 81 -5.31 1.10 13.85
CA ILE A 81 -5.20 1.03 15.33
C ILE A 81 -3.86 1.61 15.81
N SER A 82 -2.79 1.41 15.05
CA SER A 82 -1.45 1.89 15.40
C SER A 82 -1.23 3.38 15.09
N MET A 83 -2.09 3.99 14.26
CA MET A 83 -1.98 5.38 13.81
C MET A 83 -1.88 6.36 14.99
N GLY A 84 -0.94 7.31 14.91
CA GLY A 84 -0.70 8.29 15.98
C GLY A 84 -0.03 7.74 17.24
N THR A 85 0.48 6.51 17.21
CA THR A 85 1.20 5.88 18.32
C THR A 85 2.59 5.37 17.90
N GLU A 86 3.44 5.05 18.87
CA GLU A 86 4.72 4.37 18.63
C GLU A 86 4.56 3.02 17.88
N GLY A 87 3.39 2.38 18.01
CA GLY A 87 3.04 1.15 17.30
C GLY A 87 3.11 1.30 15.77
N MET A 88 2.89 2.51 15.24
CA MET A 88 2.91 2.75 13.80
C MET A 88 4.29 2.52 13.15
N LYS A 89 5.37 2.59 13.91
CA LYS A 89 6.72 2.23 13.44
C LYS A 89 6.83 0.77 13.02
N TYR A 90 6.03 -0.11 13.62
CA TYR A 90 6.00 -1.53 13.27
C TYR A 90 5.23 -1.84 11.98
N SER A 91 4.42 -0.91 11.48
CA SER A 91 3.61 -1.12 10.27
C SER A 91 4.48 -1.46 9.06
N LEU A 92 5.38 -0.57 8.61
CA LEU A 92 6.22 -0.86 7.44
C LEU A 92 7.20 -2.01 7.68
N VAL A 93 7.71 -2.13 8.90
CA VAL A 93 8.58 -3.25 9.30
C VAL A 93 7.86 -4.59 9.15
N SER A 94 6.55 -4.65 9.40
CA SER A 94 5.76 -5.88 9.21
C SER A 94 5.75 -6.36 7.75
N ARG A 95 5.91 -5.49 6.76
CA ARG A 95 6.04 -5.86 5.35
C ARG A 95 7.21 -6.84 5.13
N GLU A 96 8.37 -6.52 5.71
CA GLU A 96 9.55 -7.40 5.63
C GLU A 96 9.34 -8.70 6.40
N VAL A 97 8.81 -8.61 7.63
CA VAL A 97 8.54 -9.80 8.47
C VAL A 97 7.52 -10.74 7.81
N ILE A 98 6.49 -10.20 7.15
CA ILE A 98 5.52 -10.98 6.38
C ILE A 98 6.23 -11.69 5.23
N ALA A 99 7.03 -10.97 4.44
CA ALA A 99 7.79 -11.54 3.34
C ALA A 99 8.72 -12.66 3.82
N ASP A 100 9.52 -12.39 4.85
CA ASP A 100 10.47 -13.33 5.44
C ASP A 100 9.77 -14.59 6.00
N SER A 101 8.61 -14.41 6.66
CA SER A 101 7.87 -15.54 7.23
C SER A 101 7.28 -16.46 6.16
N ILE A 102 6.73 -15.89 5.08
CA ILE A 102 6.19 -16.65 3.95
C ILE A 102 7.31 -17.38 3.21
N GLU A 103 8.37 -16.67 2.87
CA GLU A 103 9.54 -17.24 2.19
C GLU A 103 10.16 -18.38 3.01
N THR A 104 10.36 -18.15 4.31
CA THR A 104 10.94 -19.15 5.23
C THR A 104 10.09 -20.42 5.27
N ALA A 105 8.77 -20.29 5.45
CA ALA A 105 7.88 -21.44 5.53
C ALA A 105 7.86 -22.22 4.20
N CYS A 106 7.64 -21.54 3.07
CA CYS A 106 7.53 -22.19 1.77
C CYS A 106 8.82 -22.85 1.31
N ASN A 107 9.97 -22.20 1.49
CA ASN A 107 11.25 -22.74 1.07
C ASN A 107 11.71 -23.91 1.97
N ALA A 108 11.56 -23.77 3.29
CA ALA A 108 11.93 -24.83 4.23
C ALA A 108 11.12 -26.12 4.01
N GLN A 109 9.87 -26.02 3.61
CA GLN A 109 8.97 -27.14 3.36
C GLN A 109 8.86 -27.52 1.87
N SER A 110 9.70 -26.95 1.01
CA SER A 110 9.75 -27.24 -0.44
C SER A 110 8.38 -27.18 -1.13
N MET A 111 7.57 -26.18 -0.79
CA MET A 111 6.22 -26.01 -1.36
C MET A 111 6.30 -25.72 -2.85
N ASP A 112 5.35 -26.26 -3.63
CA ASP A 112 5.29 -26.15 -5.09
C ASP A 112 4.61 -24.87 -5.57
N GLY A 113 3.73 -24.30 -4.76
CA GLY A 113 3.01 -23.06 -5.04
C GLY A 113 2.57 -22.35 -3.77
N LEU A 114 2.16 -21.11 -3.90
CA LEU A 114 1.73 -20.24 -2.81
C LEU A 114 0.37 -19.58 -3.09
N LEU A 115 -0.58 -19.74 -2.18
CA LEU A 115 -1.78 -18.92 -2.07
C LEU A 115 -1.63 -18.06 -0.81
N ALA A 116 -1.46 -16.76 -0.98
CA ALA A 116 -1.37 -15.83 0.14
C ALA A 116 -2.69 -15.09 0.34
N ILE A 117 -3.12 -14.94 1.59
CA ILE A 117 -4.38 -14.27 1.96
C ILE A 117 -4.06 -13.15 2.94
N GLY A 118 -4.53 -11.94 2.65
CA GLY A 118 -4.29 -10.79 3.50
C GLY A 118 -5.28 -9.66 3.28
N GLY A 119 -5.40 -8.77 4.26
CA GLY A 119 -6.35 -7.66 4.23
C GLY A 119 -5.74 -6.31 4.55
N CYS A 120 -4.88 -6.22 5.57
CA CYS A 120 -4.32 -4.95 6.02
C CYS A 120 -3.16 -4.48 5.13
N ASP A 121 -2.84 -3.20 5.21
CA ASP A 121 -1.98 -2.42 4.31
C ASP A 121 -0.64 -3.09 3.92
N LYS A 122 -0.01 -3.79 4.87
CA LYS A 122 1.32 -4.38 4.63
C LYS A 122 1.29 -5.86 4.27
N ASN A 123 0.10 -6.51 4.37
CA ASN A 123 -0.07 -7.90 3.92
C ASN A 123 0.18 -8.03 2.41
N MET A 124 -0.40 -7.10 1.59
CA MET A 124 -0.23 -7.12 0.15
C MET A 124 1.24 -6.96 -0.28
N PRO A 125 1.91 -5.85 0.03
CA PRO A 125 3.30 -5.69 -0.43
C PRO A 125 4.24 -6.73 0.18
N GLY A 126 4.01 -7.19 1.43
CA GLY A 126 4.79 -8.28 2.03
C GLY A 126 4.64 -9.60 1.28
N ALA A 127 3.42 -9.95 0.88
CA ALA A 127 3.18 -11.15 0.07
C ALA A 127 3.81 -11.01 -1.34
N MET A 128 3.72 -9.82 -1.98
CA MET A 128 4.37 -9.59 -3.28
C MET A 128 5.89 -9.77 -3.20
N LEU A 129 6.54 -9.24 -2.15
CA LEU A 129 7.98 -9.44 -1.94
C LEU A 129 8.32 -10.93 -1.82
N ALA A 130 7.56 -11.69 -1.03
CA ALA A 130 7.76 -13.14 -0.91
C ALA A 130 7.59 -13.87 -2.25
N MET A 131 6.55 -13.54 -3.01
CA MET A 131 6.30 -14.11 -4.34
C MET A 131 7.44 -13.79 -5.31
N ALA A 132 7.93 -12.56 -5.32
CA ALA A 132 9.06 -12.14 -6.16
C ALA A 132 10.36 -12.88 -5.79
N ARG A 133 10.66 -13.02 -4.48
CA ARG A 133 11.87 -13.72 -3.98
C ARG A 133 11.86 -15.22 -4.30
N MET A 134 10.72 -15.88 -4.05
CA MET A 134 10.61 -17.34 -4.22
C MET A 134 10.46 -17.76 -5.67
N ASN A 135 9.83 -16.94 -6.49
CA ASN A 135 9.54 -17.20 -7.89
C ASN A 135 8.94 -18.60 -8.16
N ILE A 136 7.94 -18.96 -7.37
CA ILE A 136 7.09 -20.17 -7.56
C ILE A 136 5.68 -19.74 -7.95
N PRO A 137 4.88 -20.58 -8.64
CA PRO A 137 3.50 -20.24 -8.97
C PRO A 137 2.74 -19.72 -7.75
N SER A 138 2.20 -18.52 -7.85
CA SER A 138 1.66 -17.82 -6.68
C SER A 138 0.44 -16.97 -7.04
N ILE A 139 -0.55 -16.96 -6.16
CA ILE A 139 -1.74 -16.12 -6.27
C ILE A 139 -2.05 -15.44 -4.95
N PHE A 140 -2.59 -14.23 -5.01
CA PHE A 140 -3.03 -13.49 -3.84
C PHE A 140 -4.55 -13.41 -3.75
N VAL A 141 -5.09 -13.66 -2.56
CA VAL A 141 -6.50 -13.47 -2.21
C VAL A 141 -6.61 -12.29 -1.28
N TYR A 142 -7.19 -11.20 -1.76
CA TYR A 142 -7.51 -10.05 -0.93
C TYR A 142 -8.69 -10.35 -0.02
N GLY A 143 -8.61 -9.97 1.25
CA GLY A 143 -9.69 -10.19 2.24
C GLY A 143 -10.97 -9.41 1.98
N GLY A 144 -10.92 -8.40 1.12
CA GLY A 144 -12.05 -7.55 0.76
C GLY A 144 -12.09 -6.24 1.53
N THR A 145 -12.83 -5.28 0.97
CA THR A 145 -13.04 -3.96 1.60
C THR A 145 -14.19 -4.01 2.62
N ILE A 146 -14.14 -3.17 3.65
CA ILE A 146 -15.24 -2.99 4.59
C ILE A 146 -16.39 -2.22 3.90
N LYS A 147 -17.62 -2.58 4.19
CA LYS A 147 -18.79 -1.76 3.82
C LYS A 147 -18.75 -0.43 4.59
N PRO A 148 -19.17 0.69 3.98
CA PRO A 148 -19.16 1.97 4.68
C PRO A 148 -20.08 1.97 5.89
N GLY A 149 -19.63 2.62 6.96
CA GLY A 149 -20.52 2.97 8.05
C GLY A 149 -21.50 4.06 7.64
N LYS A 150 -22.53 4.32 8.44
CA LYS A 150 -23.54 5.33 8.13
C LYS A 150 -23.86 6.19 9.35
N LEU A 151 -23.94 7.50 9.12
CA LEU A 151 -24.54 8.44 10.07
C LEU A 151 -25.49 9.36 9.30
N GLY A 152 -26.79 9.16 9.48
CA GLY A 152 -27.81 9.75 8.62
C GLY A 152 -27.64 9.34 7.16
N ALA A 153 -27.50 10.30 6.26
CA ALA A 153 -27.26 10.08 4.83
C ALA A 153 -25.76 9.98 4.45
N CYS A 154 -24.85 10.18 5.41
CA CYS A 154 -23.42 10.23 5.13
C CYS A 154 -22.77 8.84 5.28
N ASP A 155 -21.95 8.47 4.30
CA ASP A 155 -21.08 7.30 4.37
C ASP A 155 -19.82 7.62 5.17
N LEU A 156 -19.56 6.79 6.19
CA LEU A 156 -18.40 6.89 7.06
C LEU A 156 -17.34 5.86 6.69
N THR A 157 -16.09 6.25 6.96
CA THR A 157 -14.92 5.36 6.95
C THR A 157 -14.11 5.60 8.22
N VAL A 158 -13.08 4.80 8.49
CA VAL A 158 -12.15 5.06 9.60
C VAL A 158 -11.54 6.46 9.55
N VAL A 159 -11.32 7.03 8.36
CA VAL A 159 -10.81 8.41 8.19
C VAL A 159 -11.79 9.43 8.74
N SER A 160 -13.11 9.18 8.63
CA SER A 160 -14.13 10.05 9.22
C SER A 160 -13.98 10.20 10.73
N ALA A 161 -13.56 9.13 11.43
CA ALA A 161 -13.28 9.18 12.86
C ALA A 161 -12.03 10.05 13.18
N PHE A 162 -10.96 9.95 12.36
CA PHE A 162 -9.79 10.82 12.52
C PHE A 162 -10.11 12.30 12.27
N GLU A 163 -10.89 12.60 11.23
CA GLU A 163 -11.35 13.95 10.92
C GLU A 163 -12.23 14.51 12.05
N ALA A 164 -13.10 13.68 12.63
CA ALA A 164 -13.98 14.05 13.73
C ALA A 164 -13.20 14.49 14.98
N VAL A 165 -12.05 13.88 15.27
CA VAL A 165 -11.16 14.35 16.37
C VAL A 165 -10.70 15.79 16.11
N GLY A 166 -10.28 16.09 14.87
CA GLY A 166 -9.89 17.45 14.48
C GLY A 166 -11.06 18.46 14.57
N GLN A 167 -12.25 18.04 14.15
CA GLN A 167 -13.47 18.87 14.21
C GLN A 167 -13.89 19.14 15.66
N TYR A 168 -13.84 18.13 16.52
CA TYR A 168 -14.11 18.25 17.96
C TYR A 168 -13.11 19.22 18.64
N SER A 169 -11.81 19.04 18.38
CA SER A 169 -10.77 19.95 18.90
C SER A 169 -10.94 21.40 18.40
N GLY A 170 -11.48 21.57 17.20
CA GLY A 170 -11.84 22.88 16.62
C GLY A 170 -13.18 23.44 17.08
N GLY A 171 -13.95 22.72 17.91
CA GLY A 171 -15.27 23.12 18.40
C GLY A 171 -16.36 23.11 17.33
N ARG A 172 -16.21 22.32 16.27
CA ARG A 172 -17.18 22.23 15.15
C ARG A 172 -18.25 21.16 15.37
N ILE A 173 -17.93 20.13 16.16
CA ILE A 173 -18.85 19.08 16.59
C ILE A 173 -18.75 18.92 18.11
N ASP A 174 -19.77 18.35 18.74
CA ASP A 174 -19.79 18.02 20.14
C ASP A 174 -19.35 16.55 20.41
N GLU A 175 -19.26 16.18 21.68
CA GLU A 175 -18.86 14.83 22.10
C GLU A 175 -19.88 13.75 21.70
N GLN A 176 -21.16 14.11 21.58
CA GLN A 176 -22.20 13.16 21.17
C GLN A 176 -22.05 12.80 19.69
N GLU A 177 -21.78 13.79 18.83
CA GLU A 177 -21.54 13.57 17.42
C GLU A 177 -20.22 12.81 17.18
N LEU A 178 -19.14 13.16 17.90
CA LEU A 178 -17.88 12.41 17.86
C LEU A 178 -18.09 10.94 18.22
N THR A 179 -18.81 10.66 19.30
CA THR A 179 -19.14 9.29 19.73
C THR A 179 -20.02 8.55 18.72
N ALA A 180 -20.95 9.26 18.08
CA ALA A 180 -21.80 8.68 17.04
C ALA A 180 -20.97 8.27 15.81
N ILE A 181 -20.02 9.09 15.37
CA ILE A 181 -19.10 8.76 14.28
C ILE A 181 -18.24 7.55 14.65
N GLU A 182 -17.62 7.54 15.84
CA GLU A 182 -16.80 6.43 16.34
C GLU A 182 -17.55 5.09 16.27
N LYS A 183 -18.78 5.04 16.77
CA LYS A 183 -19.59 3.81 16.83
C LYS A 183 -20.01 3.28 15.47
N ASN A 184 -20.06 4.13 14.46
CA ASN A 184 -20.60 3.79 13.15
C ASN A 184 -19.57 3.72 12.02
N ALA A 185 -18.32 4.19 12.24
CA ALA A 185 -17.33 4.32 11.17
C ALA A 185 -16.84 2.98 10.61
N CYS A 186 -16.82 1.92 11.43
CA CYS A 186 -16.30 0.59 11.05
C CYS A 186 -17.32 -0.50 11.44
N PRO A 187 -18.34 -0.76 10.59
CA PRO A 187 -19.48 -1.59 10.99
C PRO A 187 -19.26 -3.11 10.93
N GLY A 188 -18.14 -3.59 10.34
CA GLY A 188 -17.95 -5.04 10.13
C GLY A 188 -16.51 -5.40 9.79
N ALA A 189 -16.33 -6.57 9.17
CA ALA A 189 -15.05 -7.05 8.69
C ALA A 189 -14.66 -6.40 7.36
N GLY A 190 -13.38 -6.34 7.09
CA GLY A 190 -12.81 -5.84 5.84
C GLY A 190 -11.80 -4.72 6.03
N SER A 191 -11.04 -4.47 4.98
CA SER A 191 -10.06 -3.38 4.91
C SER A 191 -10.74 -2.04 4.71
N CYS A 192 -10.05 -0.94 4.98
CA CYS A 192 -10.59 0.43 4.90
C CYS A 192 -11.41 0.66 3.62
N GLY A 193 -12.58 1.33 3.76
CA GLY A 193 -13.55 1.45 2.66
C GLY A 193 -13.16 2.40 1.52
N GLY A 194 -12.24 3.34 1.73
CA GLY A 194 -11.76 4.26 0.68
C GLY A 194 -10.61 3.66 -0.15
N MET A 195 -10.20 4.35 -1.21
CA MET A 195 -9.02 3.99 -2.01
C MET A 195 -7.73 4.40 -1.27
N PHE A 196 -7.59 3.84 -0.06
CA PHE A 196 -6.41 3.96 0.80
C PHE A 196 -5.39 2.87 0.44
N THR A 197 -4.38 2.64 1.30
CA THR A 197 -3.26 1.78 0.93
C THR A 197 -3.68 0.33 0.64
N ALA A 198 -4.55 -0.28 1.46
CA ALA A 198 -4.97 -1.66 1.27
C ALA A 198 -5.68 -1.86 -0.08
N ASN A 199 -6.70 -1.05 -0.41
CA ASN A 199 -7.42 -1.14 -1.68
C ASN A 199 -6.53 -0.76 -2.88
N THR A 200 -5.60 0.19 -2.73
CA THR A 200 -4.63 0.53 -3.76
C THR A 200 -3.70 -0.64 -4.08
N MET A 201 -3.17 -1.31 -3.05
CA MET A 201 -2.24 -2.43 -3.27
C MET A 201 -2.96 -3.68 -3.72
N SER A 202 -4.21 -3.91 -3.32
CA SER A 202 -5.01 -5.01 -3.87
C SER A 202 -5.36 -4.78 -5.35
N ALA A 203 -5.68 -3.54 -5.75
CA ALA A 203 -5.83 -3.16 -7.14
C ALA A 203 -4.52 -3.40 -7.93
N ALA A 204 -3.37 -3.06 -7.36
CA ALA A 204 -2.08 -3.36 -7.99
C ALA A 204 -1.85 -4.86 -8.21
N PHE A 205 -2.24 -5.73 -7.27
CA PHE A 205 -2.17 -7.18 -7.45
C PHE A 205 -3.01 -7.65 -8.64
N GLU A 206 -4.21 -7.11 -8.78
CA GLU A 206 -5.11 -7.44 -9.89
C GLU A 206 -4.52 -7.00 -11.24
N VAL A 207 -3.97 -5.78 -11.32
CA VAL A 207 -3.33 -5.25 -12.53
C VAL A 207 -2.05 -5.99 -12.90
N LEU A 208 -1.24 -6.37 -11.90
CA LEU A 208 -0.02 -7.18 -12.08
C LEU A 208 -0.31 -8.63 -12.45
N GLY A 209 -1.59 -9.02 -12.51
CA GLY A 209 -2.00 -10.37 -12.88
C GLY A 209 -1.74 -11.43 -11.79
N LEU A 210 -1.49 -11.03 -10.54
CA LEU A 210 -1.25 -11.91 -9.39
C LEU A 210 -2.51 -12.19 -8.56
N SER A 211 -3.65 -11.61 -8.92
CA SER A 211 -4.99 -11.85 -8.36
C SER A 211 -6.01 -11.98 -9.49
N LEU A 212 -7.19 -12.52 -9.17
CA LEU A 212 -8.28 -12.62 -10.14
C LEU A 212 -8.93 -11.26 -10.41
N PRO A 213 -9.49 -11.06 -11.61
CA PRO A 213 -10.30 -9.88 -11.93
C PRO A 213 -11.45 -9.68 -10.94
N TYR A 214 -11.79 -8.42 -10.67
CA TYR A 214 -12.80 -7.98 -9.70
C TYR A 214 -12.48 -8.24 -8.23
N SER A 215 -11.49 -9.10 -7.91
CA SER A 215 -11.22 -9.54 -6.54
C SER A 215 -10.75 -8.43 -5.60
N SER A 216 -10.21 -7.34 -6.14
CA SER A 216 -9.66 -6.23 -5.36
C SER A 216 -10.72 -5.26 -4.81
N THR A 217 -11.95 -5.29 -5.31
CA THR A 217 -13.00 -4.33 -4.94
C THR A 217 -14.21 -4.96 -4.24
N MET A 218 -14.28 -6.29 -4.16
CA MET A 218 -15.34 -7.02 -3.45
C MET A 218 -15.34 -6.67 -1.96
N ALA A 219 -16.55 -6.56 -1.38
CA ALA A 219 -16.66 -6.43 0.07
C ALA A 219 -16.30 -7.74 0.78
N ALA A 220 -15.70 -7.64 1.97
CA ALA A 220 -15.24 -8.79 2.74
C ALA A 220 -16.37 -9.75 3.13
N GLU A 221 -17.57 -9.21 3.37
CA GLU A 221 -18.75 -9.95 3.84
C GLU A 221 -19.65 -10.47 2.71
N ASP A 222 -19.33 -10.18 1.45
CA ASP A 222 -20.16 -10.62 0.33
C ASP A 222 -19.81 -12.06 -0.09
N PRO A 223 -20.83 -12.91 -0.41
CA PRO A 223 -20.62 -14.32 -0.76
C PRO A 223 -19.64 -14.53 -1.92
N GLU A 224 -19.63 -13.62 -2.90
CA GLU A 224 -18.72 -13.66 -4.05
C GLU A 224 -17.25 -13.65 -3.64
N LYS A 225 -16.91 -13.10 -2.46
CA LYS A 225 -15.56 -13.07 -1.94
C LYS A 225 -15.05 -14.47 -1.57
N ALA A 226 -15.90 -15.28 -0.96
CA ALA A 226 -15.59 -16.68 -0.65
C ALA A 226 -15.47 -17.52 -1.93
N GLU A 227 -16.32 -17.26 -2.93
CA GLU A 227 -16.23 -17.91 -4.25
C GLU A 227 -14.96 -17.52 -4.99
N SER A 228 -14.55 -16.25 -4.92
CA SER A 228 -13.28 -15.76 -5.48
C SER A 228 -12.06 -16.45 -4.83
N ALA A 229 -12.09 -16.71 -3.52
CA ALA A 229 -11.02 -17.44 -2.83
C ALA A 229 -10.90 -18.89 -3.33
N ALA A 230 -12.03 -19.60 -3.48
CA ALA A 230 -12.05 -20.96 -4.05
C ALA A 230 -11.55 -20.96 -5.50
N ARG A 231 -12.02 -20.04 -6.33
CA ARG A 231 -11.58 -19.91 -7.72
C ARG A 231 -10.08 -19.61 -7.83
N SER A 232 -9.55 -18.77 -6.94
CA SER A 232 -8.10 -18.48 -6.88
C SER A 232 -7.27 -19.74 -6.65
N ALA A 233 -7.77 -20.65 -5.81
CA ALA A 233 -7.10 -21.93 -5.55
C ALA A 233 -7.07 -22.83 -6.79
N GLU A 234 -8.17 -22.92 -7.54
CA GLU A 234 -8.23 -23.67 -8.81
C GLU A 234 -7.26 -23.09 -9.85
N VAL A 235 -7.28 -21.75 -10.02
CA VAL A 235 -6.38 -21.05 -10.97
C VAL A 235 -4.92 -21.25 -10.60
N LEU A 236 -4.58 -21.27 -9.32
CA LEU A 236 -3.20 -21.56 -8.88
C LEU A 236 -2.73 -22.95 -9.31
N VAL A 237 -3.59 -23.97 -9.18
CA VAL A 237 -3.26 -25.34 -9.62
C VAL A 237 -3.04 -25.38 -11.13
N ASP A 238 -3.83 -24.66 -11.91
CA ASP A 238 -3.66 -24.58 -13.37
C ASP A 238 -2.40 -23.78 -13.74
N ALA A 239 -2.10 -22.69 -13.04
CA ALA A 239 -0.87 -21.93 -13.19
C ALA A 239 0.38 -22.77 -12.88
N LEU A 240 0.30 -23.63 -11.85
CA LEU A 240 1.38 -24.56 -11.53
C LEU A 240 1.61 -25.58 -12.66
N LYS A 241 0.55 -26.17 -13.23
CA LYS A 241 0.64 -27.06 -14.39
C LYS A 241 1.24 -26.36 -15.61
N ALA A 242 0.87 -25.11 -15.84
CA ALA A 242 1.38 -24.27 -16.93
C ALA A 242 2.75 -23.65 -16.64
N ASN A 243 3.28 -23.82 -15.43
CA ASN A 243 4.53 -23.24 -14.94
C ASN A 243 4.57 -21.70 -15.11
N ILE A 244 3.48 -21.02 -14.71
CA ILE A 244 3.40 -19.55 -14.70
C ILE A 244 4.04 -19.07 -13.39
N LEU A 245 5.11 -18.29 -13.51
CA LEU A 245 5.90 -17.80 -12.39
C LEU A 245 5.67 -16.31 -12.15
N PRO A 246 5.87 -15.78 -10.94
CA PRO A 246 5.85 -14.34 -10.68
C PRO A 246 6.76 -13.53 -11.62
N SER A 247 7.92 -14.07 -12.03
CA SER A 247 8.80 -13.41 -13.00
C SER A 247 8.19 -13.26 -14.40
N ASP A 248 7.19 -14.08 -14.78
CA ASP A 248 6.46 -13.93 -16.03
C ASP A 248 5.41 -12.79 -15.98
N LEU A 249 5.02 -12.39 -14.77
CA LEU A 249 3.96 -11.42 -14.49
C LEU A 249 4.52 -10.06 -14.06
N LEU A 250 5.57 -10.08 -13.24
CA LEU A 250 6.23 -8.87 -12.71
C LEU A 250 7.22 -8.31 -13.74
N THR A 251 6.69 -7.85 -14.87
CA THR A 251 7.49 -7.21 -15.94
C THR A 251 7.47 -5.69 -15.81
N ARG A 252 8.35 -5.00 -16.51
CA ARG A 252 8.38 -3.53 -16.55
C ARG A 252 7.02 -2.96 -16.99
N GLU A 253 6.45 -3.51 -18.04
CA GLU A 253 5.16 -3.10 -18.60
C GLU A 253 4.01 -3.34 -17.61
N ALA A 254 4.05 -4.45 -16.84
CA ALA A 254 3.05 -4.71 -15.81
C ALA A 254 3.13 -3.70 -14.66
N PHE A 255 4.33 -3.27 -14.24
CA PHE A 255 4.48 -2.19 -13.27
C PHE A 255 3.98 -0.85 -13.82
N GLU A 256 4.24 -0.53 -15.09
CA GLU A 256 3.68 0.68 -15.72
C GLU A 256 2.16 0.65 -15.76
N ASN A 257 1.55 -0.51 -16.03
CA ASN A 257 0.11 -0.71 -15.93
C ASN A 257 -0.40 -0.48 -14.52
N ALA A 258 0.26 -1.05 -13.50
CA ALA A 258 -0.13 -0.87 -12.10
C ALA A 258 -0.08 0.61 -11.69
N ILE A 259 0.99 1.34 -12.05
CA ILE A 259 1.10 2.78 -11.79
C ILE A 259 -0.01 3.54 -12.52
N SER A 260 -0.31 3.20 -13.79
CA SER A 260 -1.37 3.85 -14.57
C SER A 260 -2.74 3.70 -13.90
N VAL A 261 -3.10 2.50 -13.47
CA VAL A 261 -4.38 2.26 -12.77
C VAL A 261 -4.41 2.98 -11.43
N ILE A 262 -3.33 2.96 -10.64
CA ILE A 262 -3.23 3.68 -9.37
C ILE A 262 -3.44 5.20 -9.59
N MET A 263 -2.85 5.77 -10.65
CA MET A 263 -3.10 7.17 -11.02
C MET A 263 -4.56 7.43 -11.36
N ALA A 264 -5.19 6.53 -12.11
CA ALA A 264 -6.58 6.69 -12.55
C ALA A 264 -7.60 6.58 -11.41
N VAL A 265 -7.35 5.73 -10.41
CA VAL A 265 -8.26 5.53 -9.27
C VAL A 265 -8.02 6.49 -8.10
N GLY A 266 -6.98 7.31 -8.14
CA GLY A 266 -6.67 8.21 -7.02
C GLY A 266 -6.05 7.49 -5.80
N GLY A 267 -5.18 6.50 -6.02
CA GLY A 267 -4.63 5.62 -5.00
C GLY A 267 -3.69 6.29 -3.99
N SER A 268 -3.15 5.50 -3.07
CA SER A 268 -2.29 5.93 -1.96
C SER A 268 -0.86 6.25 -2.42
N THR A 269 -0.22 7.26 -1.80
CA THR A 269 1.22 7.56 -1.91
C THR A 269 2.11 6.37 -1.56
N ASN A 270 1.65 5.51 -0.66
CA ASN A 270 2.38 4.30 -0.25
C ASN A 270 2.65 3.33 -1.41
N SER A 271 1.84 3.37 -2.48
CA SER A 271 2.07 2.56 -3.67
C SER A 271 3.41 2.86 -4.34
N VAL A 272 3.89 4.10 -4.29
CA VAL A 272 5.21 4.46 -4.81
C VAL A 272 6.29 3.65 -4.09
N LEU A 273 6.28 3.69 -2.74
CA LEU A 273 7.23 2.95 -1.93
C LEU A 273 7.15 1.43 -2.17
N HIS A 274 5.93 0.89 -2.22
CA HIS A 274 5.74 -0.55 -2.31
C HIS A 274 6.03 -1.10 -3.70
N LEU A 275 5.64 -0.42 -4.78
CA LEU A 275 5.95 -0.88 -6.14
C LEU A 275 7.45 -0.78 -6.42
N LEU A 276 8.15 0.26 -5.94
CA LEU A 276 9.61 0.33 -6.01
C LEU A 276 10.28 -0.84 -5.28
N ALA A 277 9.79 -1.18 -4.09
CA ALA A 277 10.29 -2.33 -3.33
C ALA A 277 10.12 -3.65 -4.10
N VAL A 278 8.92 -3.91 -4.61
CA VAL A 278 8.62 -5.15 -5.34
C VAL A 278 9.38 -5.24 -6.66
N ALA A 279 9.44 -4.14 -7.44
CA ALA A 279 10.20 -4.09 -8.69
C ALA A 279 11.68 -4.38 -8.46
N ARG A 280 12.28 -3.76 -7.42
CA ARG A 280 13.66 -4.02 -7.02
C ARG A 280 13.89 -5.49 -6.66
N THR A 281 13.03 -6.07 -5.83
CA THR A 281 13.09 -7.49 -5.44
C THR A 281 12.91 -8.43 -6.63
N ALA A 282 12.07 -8.06 -7.60
CA ALA A 282 11.88 -8.80 -8.85
C ALA A 282 13.01 -8.57 -9.88
N GLY A 283 13.98 -7.69 -9.61
CA GLY A 283 15.04 -7.34 -10.54
C GLY A 283 14.58 -6.50 -11.75
N VAL A 284 13.42 -5.85 -11.62
CA VAL A 284 12.84 -4.98 -12.67
C VAL A 284 13.30 -3.54 -12.47
N PRO A 285 13.89 -2.90 -13.47
CA PRO A 285 14.32 -1.50 -13.38
C PRO A 285 13.10 -0.58 -13.32
N LEU A 286 12.83 -0.04 -12.15
CA LEU A 286 11.78 0.95 -11.90
C LEU A 286 12.35 2.04 -10.99
N SER A 287 12.10 3.29 -11.33
CA SER A 287 12.54 4.46 -10.57
C SER A 287 11.36 5.31 -10.13
N ILE A 288 11.59 6.20 -9.18
CA ILE A 288 10.57 7.16 -8.74
C ILE A 288 10.14 8.09 -9.88
N ASP A 289 11.02 8.40 -10.84
CA ASP A 289 10.74 9.26 -11.98
C ASP A 289 9.74 8.65 -12.98
N ASP A 290 9.60 7.33 -13.00
CA ASP A 290 8.62 6.64 -13.84
C ASP A 290 7.19 6.98 -13.40
N PHE A 291 6.97 7.18 -12.10
CA PHE A 291 5.66 7.61 -11.58
C PHE A 291 5.29 8.99 -12.12
N GLU A 292 6.24 9.93 -12.16
CA GLU A 292 5.99 11.25 -12.73
C GLU A 292 5.72 11.18 -14.23
N THR A 293 6.48 10.38 -14.98
CA THR A 293 6.30 10.18 -16.42
C THR A 293 4.90 9.66 -16.73
N ILE A 294 4.43 8.65 -15.98
CA ILE A 294 3.09 8.07 -16.16
C ILE A 294 2.00 9.06 -15.73
N ARG A 295 2.22 9.78 -14.61
CA ARG A 295 1.30 10.81 -14.13
C ARG A 295 0.92 11.84 -15.19
N GLN A 296 1.86 12.24 -16.04
CA GLN A 296 1.61 13.27 -17.06
C GLN A 296 0.60 12.83 -18.13
N ARG A 297 0.47 11.52 -18.37
CA ARG A 297 -0.37 10.96 -19.45
C ARG A 297 -1.67 10.31 -18.96
N VAL A 298 -1.75 9.93 -17.67
CA VAL A 298 -2.91 9.21 -17.13
C VAL A 298 -3.77 10.16 -16.29
N PRO A 299 -5.04 10.39 -16.64
CA PRO A 299 -5.95 11.22 -15.85
C PRO A 299 -6.48 10.49 -14.62
N VAL A 300 -6.96 11.23 -13.61
CA VAL A 300 -7.78 10.67 -12.52
C VAL A 300 -9.22 10.59 -12.99
N ILE A 301 -9.78 9.39 -13.04
CA ILE A 301 -11.16 9.15 -13.52
C ILE A 301 -12.10 8.60 -12.45
N CYS A 302 -11.61 8.15 -11.30
CA CYS A 302 -12.46 7.62 -10.24
C CYS A 302 -12.64 8.63 -9.10
N ASP A 303 -13.91 8.88 -8.73
CA ASP A 303 -14.30 9.84 -7.69
C ASP A 303 -14.34 9.19 -6.30
N LEU A 304 -13.19 8.69 -5.84
CA LEU A 304 -13.06 7.88 -4.64
C LEU A 304 -12.47 8.64 -3.44
N LYS A 305 -12.96 8.33 -2.23
CA LYS A 305 -12.33 8.82 -1.00
C LYS A 305 -10.85 8.37 -0.94
N PRO A 306 -9.94 9.25 -0.41
CA PRO A 306 -10.20 10.41 0.43
C PRO A 306 -10.49 11.71 -0.33
N SER A 307 -10.12 11.84 -1.60
CA SER A 307 -10.25 13.10 -2.35
C SER A 307 -11.60 13.24 -3.07
N GLY A 308 -12.36 12.16 -3.16
CA GLY A 308 -13.66 12.09 -3.80
C GLY A 308 -14.80 11.69 -2.86
N ARG A 309 -15.93 11.32 -3.45
CA ARG A 309 -17.19 11.09 -2.74
C ARG A 309 -17.43 9.63 -2.36
N TYR A 310 -17.04 8.70 -3.22
CA TYR A 310 -17.42 7.29 -3.17
C TYR A 310 -16.40 6.42 -2.45
N VAL A 311 -16.81 5.21 -2.09
CA VAL A 311 -15.98 4.18 -1.47
C VAL A 311 -15.74 3.01 -2.43
N THR A 312 -14.89 2.06 -2.05
CA THR A 312 -14.46 0.96 -2.94
C THR A 312 -15.61 0.02 -3.34
N VAL A 313 -16.62 -0.18 -2.49
CA VAL A 313 -17.80 -0.96 -2.87
C VAL A 313 -18.62 -0.28 -3.97
N ASP A 314 -18.64 1.04 -4.04
CA ASP A 314 -19.28 1.77 -5.14
C ASP A 314 -18.50 1.57 -6.44
N LEU A 315 -17.16 1.56 -6.37
CA LEU A 315 -16.32 1.22 -7.50
C LEU A 315 -16.59 -0.20 -8.00
N HIS A 316 -16.77 -1.17 -7.08
CA HIS A 316 -17.13 -2.54 -7.46
C HIS A 316 -18.43 -2.58 -8.27
N GLN A 317 -19.47 -1.89 -7.79
CA GLN A 317 -20.76 -1.79 -8.48
C GLN A 317 -20.66 -1.07 -9.84
N ALA A 318 -19.71 -0.15 -9.98
CA ALA A 318 -19.43 0.56 -11.22
C ALA A 318 -18.57 -0.25 -12.23
N GLY A 319 -18.22 -1.50 -11.90
CA GLY A 319 -17.46 -2.40 -12.77
C GLY A 319 -16.03 -2.71 -12.28
N GLY A 320 -15.65 -2.21 -11.11
CA GLY A 320 -14.39 -2.54 -10.44
C GLY A 320 -13.14 -2.08 -11.19
N ILE A 321 -12.01 -2.63 -10.80
CA ILE A 321 -10.71 -2.38 -11.47
C ILE A 321 -10.71 -2.85 -12.93
N PRO A 322 -11.36 -3.98 -13.32
CA PRO A 322 -11.44 -4.36 -14.73
C PRO A 322 -12.06 -3.30 -15.64
N GLN A 323 -13.07 -2.57 -15.16
CA GLN A 323 -13.66 -1.47 -15.94
C GLN A 323 -12.69 -0.31 -16.13
N VAL A 324 -11.93 0.05 -15.07
CA VAL A 324 -10.88 1.07 -15.16
C VAL A 324 -9.78 0.63 -16.14
N MET A 325 -9.31 -0.62 -16.01
CA MET A 325 -8.31 -1.19 -16.94
C MET A 325 -8.81 -1.17 -18.39
N LYS A 326 -10.07 -1.53 -18.63
CA LYS A 326 -10.66 -1.54 -19.96
C LYS A 326 -10.64 -0.16 -20.61
N LEU A 327 -11.08 0.88 -19.88
CA LEU A 327 -11.05 2.26 -20.38
C LEU A 327 -9.63 2.72 -20.71
N LEU A 328 -8.65 2.42 -19.84
CA LEU A 328 -7.26 2.80 -20.05
C LEU A 328 -6.63 2.01 -21.22
N LEU A 329 -6.94 0.72 -21.35
CA LEU A 329 -6.45 -0.13 -22.45
C LEU A 329 -6.96 0.36 -23.79
N ASP A 330 -8.26 0.64 -23.91
CA ASP A 330 -8.89 1.15 -25.13
C ASP A 330 -8.34 2.52 -25.56
N ALA A 331 -7.84 3.30 -24.59
CA ALA A 331 -7.15 4.57 -24.85
C ALA A 331 -5.64 4.43 -25.13
N GLY A 332 -5.09 3.22 -25.14
CA GLY A 332 -3.65 2.99 -25.34
C GLY A 332 -2.77 3.42 -24.18
N LEU A 333 -3.33 3.47 -22.96
CA LEU A 333 -2.63 3.85 -21.73
C LEU A 333 -2.15 2.65 -20.90
N LEU A 334 -2.46 1.42 -21.35
CA LEU A 334 -1.96 0.17 -20.77
C LEU A 334 -1.33 -0.73 -21.82
N HIS A 335 -0.41 -1.58 -21.40
CA HIS A 335 0.18 -2.66 -22.18
C HIS A 335 -0.72 -3.90 -22.09
N GLY A 336 -1.40 -4.24 -23.19
CA GLY A 336 -2.40 -5.30 -23.22
C GLY A 336 -1.83 -6.72 -23.29
N ASP A 337 -0.57 -6.88 -23.62
CA ASP A 337 0.15 -8.16 -23.80
C ASP A 337 0.77 -8.71 -22.50
N CYS A 338 0.70 -7.96 -21.39
CA CYS A 338 1.11 -8.45 -20.07
C CYS A 338 0.33 -9.71 -19.70
N ARG A 339 1.05 -10.75 -19.26
CA ARG A 339 0.44 -12.02 -18.81
C ARG A 339 -0.21 -11.90 -17.46
N THR A 340 -1.19 -12.77 -17.21
CA THR A 340 -1.86 -12.92 -15.91
C THR A 340 -1.72 -14.37 -15.41
N ILE A 341 -2.00 -14.57 -14.13
CA ILE A 341 -1.97 -15.89 -13.49
C ILE A 341 -2.97 -16.88 -14.12
N GLU A 342 -3.99 -16.42 -14.83
CA GLU A 342 -4.91 -17.26 -15.60
C GLU A 342 -4.30 -17.77 -16.93
N GLY A 343 -3.06 -17.40 -17.25
CA GLY A 343 -2.38 -17.76 -18.49
C GLY A 343 -2.81 -16.94 -19.70
N LYS A 344 -3.70 -15.98 -19.51
CA LYS A 344 -4.18 -15.03 -20.53
C LYS A 344 -3.36 -13.75 -20.49
N THR A 345 -3.38 -13.00 -21.60
CA THR A 345 -2.95 -11.61 -21.60
C THR A 345 -3.99 -10.70 -20.96
N LEU A 346 -3.58 -9.52 -20.53
CA LEU A 346 -4.48 -8.51 -19.99
C LEU A 346 -5.60 -8.15 -20.99
N ALA A 347 -5.24 -8.00 -22.28
CA ALA A 347 -6.22 -7.71 -23.33
C ALA A 347 -7.25 -8.83 -23.50
N GLU A 348 -6.83 -10.11 -23.47
CA GLU A 348 -7.74 -11.26 -23.54
C GLU A 348 -8.66 -11.31 -22.32
N LEU A 349 -8.13 -11.04 -21.12
CA LEU A 349 -8.89 -11.00 -19.88
C LEU A 349 -9.96 -9.89 -19.90
N LEU A 350 -9.63 -8.73 -20.46
CA LEU A 350 -10.53 -7.58 -20.54
C LEU A 350 -11.46 -7.61 -21.76
N ALA A 351 -11.35 -8.61 -22.66
CA ALA A 351 -12.19 -8.69 -23.86
C ALA A 351 -13.69 -8.81 -23.56
N SER A 352 -14.06 -9.39 -22.42
CA SER A 352 -15.47 -9.52 -22.00
C SER A 352 -15.98 -8.33 -21.17
N VAL A 353 -15.09 -7.40 -20.78
CA VAL A 353 -15.47 -6.21 -20.02
C VAL A 353 -16.08 -5.18 -20.97
N PRO A 354 -17.25 -4.59 -20.66
CA PRO A 354 -17.84 -3.55 -21.48
C PRO A 354 -16.90 -2.37 -21.72
N SER A 355 -16.96 -1.75 -22.90
CA SER A 355 -16.16 -0.55 -23.23
C SER A 355 -16.58 0.69 -22.44
N GLU A 356 -17.83 0.69 -21.93
CA GLU A 356 -18.38 1.77 -21.13
C GLU A 356 -18.84 1.22 -19.77
N PRO A 357 -18.63 1.99 -18.68
CA PRO A 357 -19.15 1.60 -17.36
C PRO A 357 -20.69 1.62 -17.34
N PRO A 358 -21.33 0.97 -16.34
CA PRO A 358 -22.78 0.97 -16.20
C PRO A 358 -23.37 2.38 -16.26
N SER A 359 -24.52 2.53 -16.92
CA SER A 359 -25.22 3.82 -17.03
C SER A 359 -25.78 4.27 -15.67
N GLY A 360 -25.82 5.59 -15.44
CA GLY A 360 -26.41 6.18 -14.23
C GLY A 360 -25.49 6.22 -13.00
N GLN A 361 -24.20 5.87 -13.16
CA GLN A 361 -23.16 6.04 -12.15
C GLN A 361 -22.23 7.20 -12.52
N ASP A 362 -21.56 7.79 -11.55
CA ASP A 362 -20.52 8.81 -11.71
C ASP A 362 -19.27 8.54 -10.84
N VAL A 363 -19.12 7.29 -10.39
CA VAL A 363 -17.93 6.79 -9.68
C VAL A 363 -16.73 6.73 -10.62
N ILE A 364 -16.95 6.14 -11.83
CA ILE A 364 -15.95 6.09 -12.91
C ILE A 364 -16.40 7.09 -13.97
N ARG A 365 -15.59 8.12 -14.18
CA ARG A 365 -15.83 9.13 -15.21
C ARG A 365 -15.24 8.73 -16.55
N PRO A 366 -15.83 9.17 -17.67
CA PRO A 366 -15.24 8.95 -18.99
C PRO A 366 -13.91 9.71 -19.11
N LEU A 367 -12.99 9.17 -19.89
CA LEU A 367 -11.69 9.81 -20.18
C LEU A 367 -11.82 11.19 -20.85
N SER A 368 -12.93 11.46 -21.54
CA SER A 368 -13.24 12.76 -22.12
C SER A 368 -13.64 13.82 -21.08
N ASN A 369 -13.99 13.42 -19.85
CA ASN A 369 -14.36 14.32 -18.76
C ASN A 369 -13.84 13.80 -17.42
N PRO A 370 -12.51 13.69 -17.25
CA PRO A 370 -11.89 13.17 -16.02
C PRO A 370 -12.08 14.15 -14.85
N LEU A 371 -11.88 13.65 -13.62
CA LEU A 371 -11.82 14.52 -12.43
C LEU A 371 -10.62 15.47 -12.47
N TYR A 372 -9.47 14.91 -12.85
CA TYR A 372 -8.24 15.67 -13.06
C TYR A 372 -7.55 15.18 -14.33
N PRO A 373 -7.02 16.10 -15.17
CA PRO A 373 -6.45 15.75 -16.47
C PRO A 373 -5.11 15.00 -16.38
N LYS A 374 -4.51 14.94 -15.20
CA LYS A 374 -3.26 14.23 -14.91
C LYS A 374 -3.39 13.46 -13.61
N GLY A 375 -2.55 12.47 -13.42
CA GLY A 375 -2.49 11.67 -12.19
C GLY A 375 -2.21 12.52 -10.96
N HIS A 376 -2.59 12.00 -9.81
CA HIS A 376 -2.61 12.73 -8.54
C HIS A 376 -1.34 12.59 -7.70
N LEU A 377 -0.48 11.59 -7.97
CA LEU A 377 0.78 11.38 -7.25
C LEU A 377 1.92 12.06 -8.00
N ALA A 378 2.39 13.19 -7.49
CA ALA A 378 3.48 13.96 -8.07
C ALA A 378 4.80 13.67 -7.37
N ILE A 379 5.88 13.63 -8.13
CA ILE A 379 7.24 13.50 -7.63
C ILE A 379 7.89 14.87 -7.62
N LEU A 380 8.21 15.37 -6.42
CA LEU A 380 8.89 16.65 -6.23
C LEU A 380 10.38 16.42 -6.03
N LYS A 381 11.20 17.31 -6.61
CA LYS A 381 12.66 17.33 -6.46
C LYS A 381 13.14 18.73 -6.08
N GLY A 382 14.35 18.81 -5.58
CA GLY A 382 15.02 20.04 -5.17
C GLY A 382 16.10 19.73 -4.14
N ASN A 383 16.71 20.76 -3.58
CA ASN A 383 17.79 20.55 -2.60
C ASN A 383 17.29 19.87 -1.30
N LEU A 384 15.98 19.90 -0.99
CA LEU A 384 15.39 19.17 0.13
C LEU A 384 15.12 17.70 -0.20
N ALA A 385 14.99 17.33 -1.47
CA ALA A 385 14.67 15.98 -1.91
C ALA A 385 15.43 15.63 -3.19
N GLU A 386 16.75 15.46 -3.06
CA GLU A 386 17.64 15.16 -4.18
C GLU A 386 17.30 13.82 -4.85
N GLU A 387 16.88 12.82 -4.07
CA GLU A 387 16.40 11.51 -4.55
C GLU A 387 14.89 11.51 -4.86
N GLY A 388 14.17 12.57 -4.51
CA GLY A 388 12.74 12.75 -4.72
C GLY A 388 11.91 12.71 -3.45
N ALA A 389 10.68 13.18 -3.59
CA ALA A 389 9.63 13.15 -2.56
C ALA A 389 8.27 12.93 -3.23
N VAL A 390 7.30 12.43 -2.51
CA VAL A 390 5.96 12.09 -3.03
C VAL A 390 4.91 13.01 -2.46
N ALA A 391 4.13 13.66 -3.33
CA ALA A 391 2.99 14.48 -2.96
C ALA A 391 1.70 13.97 -3.60
N LYS A 392 0.59 14.02 -2.85
CA LYS A 392 -0.75 13.82 -3.38
C LYS A 392 -1.35 15.19 -3.67
N ILE A 393 -1.54 15.52 -4.95
CA ILE A 393 -1.92 16.87 -5.38
C ILE A 393 -3.36 17.01 -5.87
N SER A 394 -4.16 15.93 -5.85
CA SER A 394 -5.57 16.00 -6.23
C SER A 394 -6.36 16.84 -5.23
N GLY A 395 -7.12 17.83 -5.74
CA GLY A 395 -7.98 18.70 -4.93
C GLY A 395 -7.24 19.78 -4.12
N VAL A 396 -5.92 19.92 -4.27
CA VAL A 396 -5.14 20.99 -3.64
C VAL A 396 -5.48 22.32 -4.29
N LYS A 397 -6.06 23.26 -3.52
CA LYS A 397 -6.46 24.58 -4.04
C LYS A 397 -5.28 25.55 -4.16
N ASN A 398 -4.34 25.46 -3.22
CA ASN A 398 -3.13 26.28 -3.23
C ASN A 398 -1.90 25.36 -3.44
N PRO A 399 -1.49 25.11 -4.68
CA PRO A 399 -0.43 24.16 -4.99
C PRO A 399 0.99 24.71 -4.75
N VAL A 400 1.12 25.99 -4.34
CA VAL A 400 2.41 26.63 -4.09
C VAL A 400 2.38 27.36 -2.76
N ILE A 401 3.23 26.95 -1.83
CA ILE A 401 3.44 27.63 -0.55
C ILE A 401 4.93 27.91 -0.38
N THR A 402 5.26 29.16 -0.08
CA THR A 402 6.59 29.59 0.36
C THR A 402 6.44 30.27 1.71
N GLY A 403 7.15 29.75 2.71
CA GLY A 403 7.01 30.27 4.06
C GLY A 403 8.09 29.80 5.03
N PRO A 404 8.02 30.26 6.29
CA PRO A 404 8.97 29.86 7.31
C PRO A 404 8.77 28.41 7.73
N ALA A 405 9.88 27.70 7.94
CA ALA A 405 9.89 26.35 8.46
C ALA A 405 9.48 26.33 9.94
N ARG A 406 8.60 25.40 10.29
CA ARG A 406 8.28 25.01 11.66
C ARG A 406 8.78 23.57 11.85
N VAL A 407 9.86 23.39 12.60
CA VAL A 407 10.66 22.16 12.62
C VAL A 407 10.32 21.31 13.83
N PHE A 408 9.98 20.02 13.59
CA PHE A 408 9.62 19.05 14.62
C PHE A 408 10.40 17.75 14.42
N GLU A 409 10.90 17.19 15.53
CA GLU A 409 11.67 15.94 15.54
C GLU A 409 10.81 14.68 15.66
N SER A 410 9.48 14.83 15.77
CA SER A 410 8.52 13.71 15.83
C SER A 410 7.11 14.16 15.50
N GLU A 411 6.25 13.18 15.14
CA GLU A 411 4.81 13.38 14.94
C GLU A 411 4.13 13.96 16.17
N GLU A 412 4.49 13.46 17.38
CA GLU A 412 3.88 13.86 18.64
C GLU A 412 4.12 15.35 18.94
N SER A 413 5.37 15.81 18.76
CA SER A 413 5.69 17.23 19.00
C SER A 413 5.01 18.14 17.97
N CYS A 414 4.90 17.69 16.72
CA CYS A 414 4.18 18.41 15.67
C CYS A 414 2.68 18.49 16.00
N LEU A 415 2.04 17.38 16.35
CA LEU A 415 0.62 17.34 16.70
C LEU A 415 0.32 18.26 17.91
N ALA A 416 1.13 18.20 18.97
CA ALA A 416 0.97 19.07 20.12
C ALA A 416 1.00 20.56 19.71
N ALA A 417 1.98 20.96 18.91
CA ALA A 417 2.08 22.34 18.44
C ALA A 417 0.89 22.79 17.58
N ILE A 418 0.33 21.89 16.75
CA ILE A 418 -0.88 22.19 15.97
C ILE A 418 -2.08 22.37 16.91
N LEU A 419 -2.29 21.46 17.87
CA LEU A 419 -3.41 21.53 18.80
C LEU A 419 -3.33 22.77 19.69
N ASP A 420 -2.12 23.19 20.08
CA ASP A 420 -1.84 24.42 20.84
C ASP A 420 -1.90 25.69 19.96
N LYS A 421 -2.31 25.58 18.69
CA LYS A 421 -2.45 26.69 17.74
C LYS A 421 -1.15 27.48 17.52
N GLN A 422 0.00 26.80 17.54
CA GLN A 422 1.30 27.42 17.30
C GLN A 422 1.67 27.48 15.81
N ILE A 423 0.87 26.87 14.93
CA ILE A 423 1.05 26.91 13.47
C ILE A 423 0.19 28.01 12.88
N ASN A 424 0.75 28.80 11.98
CA ASN A 424 0.11 29.93 11.34
C ASN A 424 -0.10 29.69 9.83
N PRO A 425 -1.10 30.33 9.22
CA PRO A 425 -1.22 30.37 7.77
C PRO A 425 0.08 30.87 7.11
N GLY A 426 0.58 30.12 6.12
CA GLY A 426 1.83 30.39 5.43
C GLY A 426 3.02 29.58 5.95
N ASP A 427 2.91 28.92 7.09
CA ASP A 427 3.99 28.08 7.61
C ASP A 427 4.22 26.83 6.75
N VAL A 428 5.47 26.37 6.71
CA VAL A 428 5.86 25.05 6.17
C VAL A 428 6.29 24.18 7.34
N VAL A 429 5.44 23.24 7.70
CA VAL A 429 5.69 22.31 8.81
C VAL A 429 6.65 21.22 8.32
N VAL A 430 7.75 21.02 9.04
CA VAL A 430 8.79 20.03 8.76
C VAL A 430 8.82 19.00 9.88
N VAL A 431 8.42 17.75 9.59
CA VAL A 431 8.56 16.63 10.54
C VAL A 431 9.68 15.73 10.05
N ARG A 432 10.77 15.66 10.79
CA ARG A 432 11.97 14.92 10.37
C ARG A 432 12.36 13.84 11.37
N ASN A 433 13.36 13.02 10.99
CA ASN A 433 13.77 11.83 11.73
C ASN A 433 12.64 10.79 11.90
N GLU A 434 11.70 10.76 10.96
CA GLU A 434 10.65 9.75 10.83
C GLU A 434 10.84 8.89 9.55
N GLY A 435 12.00 9.01 8.90
CA GLY A 435 12.41 8.22 7.74
C GLY A 435 12.77 6.77 8.09
N PRO A 436 13.15 5.95 7.08
CA PRO A 436 13.43 4.52 7.25
C PRO A 436 14.44 4.19 8.36
N VAL A 437 15.51 4.97 8.50
CA VAL A 437 16.58 4.77 9.48
C VAL A 437 16.30 5.55 10.75
N GLY A 438 15.95 6.83 10.64
CA GLY A 438 15.81 7.76 11.77
C GLY A 438 14.58 7.49 12.63
N GLY A 439 13.46 7.23 11.99
CA GLY A 439 12.23 6.71 12.59
C GLY A 439 11.97 5.30 12.10
N PRO A 440 12.68 4.26 12.62
CA PRO A 440 12.65 2.94 12.04
C PRO A 440 11.23 2.45 11.77
N GLY A 441 10.97 2.07 10.49
CA GLY A 441 9.64 1.76 10.01
C GLY A 441 8.94 2.92 9.31
N MET A 442 9.60 4.09 9.19
CA MET A 442 9.10 5.20 8.36
C MET A 442 7.60 5.44 8.61
N ARG A 443 7.24 5.80 9.84
CA ARG A 443 5.84 5.82 10.28
C ARG A 443 4.93 6.61 9.34
N GLU A 444 3.71 6.18 9.25
CA GLU A 444 2.65 6.83 8.50
C GLU A 444 1.87 7.78 9.42
N MET A 445 1.79 9.05 9.05
CA MET A 445 1.15 10.09 9.87
C MET A 445 -0.19 10.50 9.27
N LEU A 446 -1.22 10.60 10.11
CA LEU A 446 -2.53 11.14 9.77
C LEU A 446 -2.96 12.24 10.73
N SER A 447 -2.62 12.11 12.01
CA SER A 447 -3.07 13.02 13.06
C SER A 447 -2.67 14.49 12.83
N PRO A 448 -1.44 14.84 12.42
CA PRO A 448 -1.07 16.22 12.11
C PRO A 448 -1.89 16.80 10.95
N THR A 449 -2.08 16.03 9.86
CA THR A 449 -2.84 16.47 8.69
C THR A 449 -4.32 16.66 9.03
N ALA A 450 -4.91 15.73 9.78
CA ALA A 450 -6.30 15.82 10.24
C ALA A 450 -6.51 17.02 11.18
N ALA A 451 -5.56 17.31 12.07
CA ALA A 451 -5.61 18.47 12.96
C ALA A 451 -5.55 19.80 12.19
N ILE A 452 -4.67 19.90 11.18
CA ILE A 452 -4.60 21.09 10.30
C ILE A 452 -5.92 21.29 9.55
N VAL A 453 -6.51 20.22 8.99
CA VAL A 453 -7.83 20.26 8.36
C VAL A 453 -8.90 20.70 9.36
N GLY A 454 -8.90 20.12 10.56
CA GLY A 454 -9.82 20.46 11.64
C GLY A 454 -9.77 21.94 12.05
N GLN A 455 -8.59 22.56 11.98
CA GLN A 455 -8.40 23.99 12.25
C GLN A 455 -8.69 24.89 11.03
N GLY A 456 -9.02 24.34 9.86
CA GLY A 456 -9.35 25.09 8.65
C GLY A 456 -8.14 25.65 7.92
N MET A 457 -6.93 25.13 8.15
CA MET A 457 -5.67 25.62 7.57
C MET A 457 -5.18 24.81 6.37
N LEU A 458 -6.01 23.91 5.84
CA LEU A 458 -5.67 22.99 4.75
C LEU A 458 -5.02 23.67 3.53
N ASP A 459 -5.54 24.83 3.14
CA ASP A 459 -5.12 25.56 1.93
C ASP A 459 -3.99 26.56 2.19
N SER A 460 -3.52 26.70 3.44
CA SER A 460 -2.58 27.76 3.85
C SER A 460 -1.30 27.25 4.50
N VAL A 461 -1.19 25.94 4.77
CA VAL A 461 -0.02 25.31 5.41
C VAL A 461 0.44 24.14 4.56
N ALA A 462 1.77 24.03 4.34
CA ALA A 462 2.37 22.84 3.76
C ALA A 462 2.99 21.97 4.85
N LEU A 463 2.93 20.62 4.67
CA LEU A 463 3.66 19.67 5.51
C LEU A 463 4.68 18.90 4.68
N ILE A 464 5.92 18.77 5.18
CA ILE A 464 6.95 17.94 4.59
C ILE A 464 7.54 16.98 5.63
N THR A 465 7.88 15.76 5.21
CA THR A 465 8.47 14.74 6.09
C THR A 465 9.35 13.74 5.34
N ASP A 466 10.37 13.23 6.00
CA ASP A 466 11.12 12.04 5.57
C ASP A 466 10.41 10.72 5.94
N GLY A 467 9.32 10.79 6.74
CA GLY A 467 8.37 9.72 6.98
C GLY A 467 7.32 9.60 5.88
N ARG A 468 6.13 9.09 6.23
CA ARG A 468 5.00 8.93 5.31
C ARG A 468 3.77 9.68 5.82
N PHE A 469 2.88 10.02 4.89
CA PHE A 469 1.51 10.41 5.22
C PHE A 469 0.55 9.29 4.85
N SER A 470 -0.50 9.14 5.64
CA SER A 470 -1.56 8.15 5.40
C SER A 470 -2.22 8.37 4.03
N GLY A 471 -2.67 7.28 3.41
CA GLY A 471 -3.49 7.33 2.20
C GLY A 471 -4.76 8.17 2.35
N GLY A 472 -5.22 8.41 3.60
CA GLY A 472 -6.33 9.29 3.95
C GLY A 472 -5.98 10.78 4.05
N SER A 473 -4.69 11.16 3.97
CA SER A 473 -4.28 12.57 4.04
C SER A 473 -4.57 13.32 2.74
N PHE A 474 -4.88 14.60 2.85
CA PHE A 474 -5.03 15.52 1.74
C PHE A 474 -4.55 16.93 2.12
N GLY A 475 -4.39 17.83 1.13
CA GLY A 475 -3.69 19.11 1.27
C GLY A 475 -2.32 19.09 0.62
N LEU A 476 -1.54 20.16 0.77
CA LEU A 476 -0.17 20.23 0.25
C LEU A 476 0.77 19.49 1.21
N VAL A 477 0.74 18.16 1.14
CA VAL A 477 1.54 17.27 1.98
C VAL A 477 2.53 16.48 1.13
N VAL A 478 3.81 16.50 1.54
CA VAL A 478 4.94 15.89 0.82
C VAL A 478 5.67 14.96 1.77
N GLY A 479 5.56 13.65 1.50
CA GLY A 479 6.26 12.62 2.25
C GLY A 479 7.38 11.98 1.47
N HIS A 480 8.01 10.97 2.08
CA HIS A 480 9.11 10.21 1.49
C HIS A 480 10.29 11.08 1.04
N VAL A 481 10.52 12.22 1.72
CA VAL A 481 11.63 13.10 1.39
C VAL A 481 12.94 12.31 1.51
N ALA A 482 13.67 12.19 0.42
CA ALA A 482 14.91 11.43 0.34
C ALA A 482 16.04 12.25 -0.30
N PRO A 483 17.26 12.14 0.28
CA PRO A 483 17.65 11.38 1.47
C PRO A 483 17.04 11.89 2.78
N GLU A 484 16.73 10.95 3.72
CA GLU A 484 16.18 11.29 5.03
C GLU A 484 17.16 12.03 5.95
N ALA A 485 16.66 12.68 7.00
CA ALA A 485 17.48 13.45 7.95
C ALA A 485 18.56 12.61 8.65
N ALA A 486 18.25 11.39 9.06
CA ALA A 486 19.16 10.52 9.82
C ALA A 486 20.37 10.01 9.04
N VAL A 487 20.38 10.14 7.71
CA VAL A 487 21.54 9.80 6.86
C VAL A 487 22.22 11.04 6.28
N GLY A 488 21.86 12.25 6.74
CA GLY A 488 22.48 13.51 6.33
C GLY A 488 21.79 14.19 5.14
N GLY A 489 20.53 13.81 4.84
CA GLY A 489 19.70 14.53 3.86
C GLY A 489 19.46 15.99 4.27
N THR A 490 19.25 16.86 3.30
CA THR A 490 19.11 18.31 3.54
C THR A 490 17.94 18.66 4.48
N ILE A 491 16.90 17.82 4.54
CA ILE A 491 15.81 17.99 5.50
C ILE A 491 16.31 17.99 6.96
N GLY A 492 17.41 17.28 7.25
CA GLY A 492 18.07 17.27 8.56
C GLY A 492 18.82 18.57 8.89
N LEU A 493 19.04 19.42 7.89
CA LEU A 493 19.77 20.70 8.02
C LEU A 493 18.85 21.92 8.14
N VAL A 494 17.54 21.73 8.01
CA VAL A 494 16.55 22.81 8.14
C VAL A 494 16.56 23.34 9.56
N GLU A 495 16.61 24.66 9.71
CA GLU A 495 16.50 25.36 10.99
C GLU A 495 15.13 26.07 11.10
N GLU A 496 14.65 26.28 12.33
CA GLU A 496 13.39 26.98 12.59
C GLU A 496 13.39 28.36 11.93
N GLY A 497 12.35 28.67 11.16
CA GLY A 497 12.19 29.95 10.46
C GLY A 497 12.87 30.02 9.09
N ASP A 498 13.61 29.00 8.66
CA ASP A 498 14.16 28.95 7.29
C ASP A 498 13.05 29.06 6.25
N SER A 499 13.28 29.81 5.17
CA SER A 499 12.31 29.88 4.08
C SER A 499 12.33 28.60 3.25
N ILE A 500 11.16 27.96 3.07
CA ILE A 500 10.97 26.76 2.24
C ILE A 500 9.90 27.05 1.19
N THR A 501 10.16 26.61 -0.05
CA THR A 501 9.19 26.58 -1.14
C THR A 501 8.76 25.15 -1.43
N VAL A 502 7.45 24.89 -1.39
CA VAL A 502 6.80 23.69 -1.91
C VAL A 502 5.94 24.11 -3.09
N ASP A 503 6.33 23.67 -4.31
CA ASP A 503 5.65 24.05 -5.56
C ASP A 503 5.26 22.78 -6.32
N ALA A 504 3.99 22.39 -6.19
CA ALA A 504 3.45 21.21 -6.87
C ALA A 504 3.22 21.42 -8.38
N ILE A 505 3.29 22.67 -8.87
CA ILE A 505 3.19 22.97 -10.31
C ILE A 505 4.54 22.74 -10.98
N LYS A 506 5.63 23.27 -10.37
CA LYS A 506 7.00 23.10 -10.85
C LYS A 506 7.65 21.79 -10.39
N LEU A 507 6.95 21.01 -9.57
CA LEU A 507 7.46 19.79 -8.94
C LEU A 507 8.74 20.05 -8.10
N LEU A 508 8.73 21.16 -7.37
CA LEU A 508 9.88 21.66 -6.62
C LEU A 508 9.65 21.62 -5.10
N ILE A 509 10.66 21.16 -4.39
CA ILE A 509 10.76 21.29 -2.93
C ILE A 509 12.14 21.84 -2.56
N GLN A 510 12.18 23.08 -2.07
CA GLN A 510 13.41 23.87 -2.00
C GLN A 510 13.58 24.55 -0.65
N LEU A 511 14.72 24.34 -0.02
CA LEU A 511 15.22 25.15 1.07
C LEU A 511 15.86 26.42 0.48
N ASN A 512 15.28 27.59 0.74
CA ASN A 512 15.73 28.88 0.19
C ASN A 512 16.85 29.49 1.04
N VAL A 513 17.87 28.72 1.30
CA VAL A 513 19.07 29.11 2.04
C VAL A 513 20.26 29.05 1.09
N PRO A 514 21.21 29.97 1.16
CA PRO A 514 22.40 29.96 0.30
C PRO A 514 23.16 28.62 0.38
N ASP A 515 23.65 28.11 -0.75
CA ASP A 515 24.40 26.84 -0.83
C ASP A 515 25.59 26.78 0.11
N ALA A 516 26.30 27.91 0.30
CA ALA A 516 27.39 28.01 1.24
C ALA A 516 26.96 27.77 2.70
N GLU A 517 25.76 28.20 3.07
CA GLU A 517 25.20 27.96 4.41
C GLU A 517 24.75 26.51 4.56
N ILE A 518 24.11 25.94 3.54
CA ILE A 518 23.76 24.51 3.52
C ILE A 518 25.03 23.66 3.66
N ALA A 519 26.10 24.00 2.94
CA ALA A 519 27.38 23.32 3.04
C ALA A 519 28.01 23.44 4.44
N ARG A 520 27.92 24.63 5.07
CA ARG A 520 28.36 24.87 6.45
C ARG A 520 27.59 23.98 7.43
N ARG A 521 26.26 23.96 7.35
CA ARG A 521 25.38 23.12 8.21
C ARG A 521 25.69 21.63 7.98
N ARG A 522 25.89 21.21 6.73
CA ARG A 522 26.24 19.82 6.39
C ARG A 522 27.61 19.41 6.99
N SER A 523 28.62 20.31 7.00
CA SER A 523 29.91 20.02 7.62
C SER A 523 29.83 19.92 9.15
N ALA A 524 28.84 20.54 9.77
CA ALA A 524 28.61 20.49 11.21
C ALA A 524 27.62 19.37 11.62
N TRP A 525 26.98 18.72 10.64
CA TRP A 525 26.00 17.67 10.91
C TRP A 525 26.67 16.45 11.54
N VAL A 526 26.06 15.92 12.58
CA VAL A 526 26.48 14.70 13.25
C VAL A 526 25.36 13.67 13.13
N LYS A 527 25.72 12.45 12.72
CA LYS A 527 24.76 11.36 12.60
C LYS A 527 24.09 11.15 13.97
N PRO A 528 22.75 11.17 14.04
CA PRO A 528 22.05 10.95 15.30
C PRO A 528 22.26 9.52 15.83
N GLU A 529 22.25 9.38 17.14
CA GLU A 529 22.27 8.07 17.78
C GLU A 529 21.00 7.29 17.40
N PRO A 530 21.13 5.96 17.13
CA PRO A 530 19.97 5.15 16.80
C PRO A 530 18.92 5.14 17.90
N ARG A 531 17.69 5.46 17.59
CA ARG A 531 16.56 5.41 18.55
C ARG A 531 16.35 3.99 19.12
N TYR A 532 16.62 2.95 18.31
CA TYR A 532 16.49 1.54 18.68
C TYR A 532 17.77 0.79 18.37
N ARG A 533 18.38 0.15 19.38
CA ARG A 533 19.65 -0.60 19.24
C ARG A 533 19.42 -2.11 19.08
N THR A 534 18.26 -2.63 19.46
CA THR A 534 17.91 -4.06 19.49
C THR A 534 16.50 -4.30 18.99
N GLY A 535 16.10 -5.56 18.89
CA GLY A 535 14.77 -5.95 18.45
C GLY A 535 14.56 -5.76 16.94
N VAL A 536 13.32 -5.85 16.50
CA VAL A 536 12.98 -5.78 15.08
C VAL A 536 13.24 -4.39 14.49
N LEU A 537 12.94 -3.32 15.24
CA LEU A 537 13.21 -1.93 14.78
C LEU A 537 14.70 -1.67 14.67
N GLY A 538 15.52 -2.16 15.63
CA GLY A 538 16.97 -2.02 15.55
C GLY A 538 17.60 -2.84 14.42
N LYS A 539 17.06 -4.01 14.07
CA LYS A 539 17.46 -4.76 12.88
C LYS A 539 17.10 -4.00 11.60
N TYR A 540 15.87 -3.54 11.51
CA TYR A 540 15.37 -2.79 10.36
C TYR A 540 16.21 -1.55 10.09
N ALA A 541 16.46 -0.70 11.08
CA ALA A 541 17.25 0.52 10.94
C ALA A 541 18.68 0.29 10.41
N ARG A 542 19.26 -0.89 10.69
CA ARG A 542 20.62 -1.24 10.20
C ARG A 542 20.66 -1.75 8.77
N LEU A 543 19.54 -2.30 8.27
CA LEU A 543 19.49 -3.00 6.98
C LEU A 543 18.76 -2.21 5.91
N VAL A 544 17.86 -1.31 6.34
CA VAL A 544 16.95 -0.63 5.41
C VAL A 544 17.69 0.37 4.52
N GLY A 545 17.34 0.35 3.24
CA GLY A 545 17.78 1.31 2.23
C GLY A 545 16.89 2.57 2.18
N SER A 546 17.17 3.43 1.18
CA SER A 546 16.43 4.69 0.96
C SER A 546 14.97 4.43 0.57
N SER A 547 14.08 5.35 0.99
CA SER A 547 12.68 5.37 0.56
C SER A 547 12.52 5.55 -0.96
N SER A 548 13.44 6.25 -1.61
CA SER A 548 13.49 6.39 -3.08
C SER A 548 13.69 5.07 -3.82
N ARG A 549 14.10 4.02 -3.11
CA ARG A 549 14.30 2.66 -3.61
C ARG A 549 13.40 1.61 -2.93
N GLY A 550 12.33 2.07 -2.25
CA GLY A 550 11.33 1.19 -1.64
C GLY A 550 11.57 0.84 -0.18
N ALA A 551 12.61 1.35 0.48
CA ALA A 551 12.95 1.07 1.88
C ALA A 551 12.91 -0.44 2.20
N VAL A 552 13.65 -1.25 1.43
CA VAL A 552 13.80 -2.71 1.62
C VAL A 552 15.01 -3.01 2.51
N THR A 553 15.03 -4.20 3.12
CA THR A 553 16.08 -4.64 4.03
C THR A 553 17.05 -5.66 3.43
N ASP A 554 16.84 -6.05 2.19
CA ASP A 554 17.63 -7.00 1.42
C ASP A 554 18.44 -6.33 0.30
N GLU A 555 18.80 -5.06 0.47
CA GLU A 555 19.75 -4.37 -0.41
C GLU A 555 21.15 -4.96 -0.27
N ILE A 556 21.67 -5.56 -1.37
CA ILE A 556 23.05 -5.99 -1.51
C ILE A 556 23.84 -4.94 -2.30
#